data_4d31ec87c592deb8e5e44ff5260123af
#
_entry.id   4d31ec87c592deb8e5e44ff5260123af
#
_cell.length_a   1.000
_cell.length_b   1.000
_cell.length_c   1.000
_cell.angle_alpha   90.00
_cell.angle_beta   90.00
_cell.angle_gamma   90.00
#
_symmetry.space_group_name_H-M   'P 1'
#
loop_
_entity.id
_entity.type
_entity.pdbx_description
1 polymer ?
#
loop_
_entity_poly.entity_id
_entity_poly.type
_entity_poly.pdbx_seq_one_letter_code
_entity_poly.pdbx_strand_id
1 'polypeptide(L)'
;MLIEIASVFSPAEVNEMRTRLLAEPWVDGKVTAGQRSARDKFNRQLDEDSGLGLELGQRILTRLSDNALFMSAALPKRIYPPLFNRYSGGEAFGFHIDNAIRGIKGIRERVRTDLSATLF
;
A
#
# COMPACT_ATOMS: atom_id res chain seq x y z
N MET A 1 -9.60 14.61 -7.83
CA MET A 1 -9.94 15.06 -6.46
C MET A 1 -9.01 14.38 -5.48
N LEU A 2 -8.45 15.13 -4.57
CA LEU A 2 -7.60 14.62 -3.49
C LEU A 2 -8.31 14.87 -2.16
N ILE A 3 -8.38 13.86 -1.32
CA ILE A 3 -8.98 13.94 0.02
C ILE A 3 -7.95 13.48 1.04
N GLU A 4 -7.71 14.30 2.04
CA GLU A 4 -6.89 13.96 3.19
C GLU A 4 -7.78 13.43 4.33
N ILE A 5 -7.39 12.29 4.91
CA ILE A 5 -8.07 11.67 6.04
C ILE A 5 -7.09 11.60 7.19
N ALA A 6 -7.24 12.50 8.15
CA ALA A 6 -6.33 12.60 9.27
C ALA A 6 -6.56 11.49 10.32
N SER A 7 -5.51 11.16 11.04
CA SER A 7 -5.56 10.35 12.27
C SER A 7 -6.21 8.97 12.10
N VAL A 8 -5.93 8.28 10.99
CA VAL A 8 -6.38 6.89 10.78
C VAL A 8 -5.80 5.98 11.87
N PHE A 9 -4.56 6.21 12.26
CA PHE A 9 -3.90 5.58 13.40
C PHE A 9 -3.34 6.64 14.34
N SER A 10 -3.24 6.31 15.62
CA SER A 10 -2.58 7.17 16.61
C SER A 10 -1.06 7.21 16.37
N PRO A 11 -0.33 8.24 16.85
CA PRO A 11 1.12 8.27 16.78
C PRO A 11 1.80 7.05 17.42
N ALA A 12 1.27 6.54 18.52
CA ALA A 12 1.78 5.34 19.18
C ALA A 12 1.62 4.08 18.32
N GLU A 13 0.46 3.92 17.68
CA GLU A 13 0.21 2.82 16.74
C GLU A 13 1.12 2.90 15.52
N VAL A 14 1.28 4.09 14.93
CA VAL A 14 2.18 4.31 13.79
C VAL A 14 3.62 3.96 14.17
N ASN A 15 4.10 4.38 15.33
CA ASN A 15 5.45 4.09 15.80
C ASN A 15 5.67 2.59 16.04
N GLU A 16 4.70 1.91 16.61
CA GLU A 16 4.73 0.45 16.82
C GLU A 16 4.80 -0.29 15.47
N MET A 17 3.94 0.05 14.53
CA MET A 17 3.92 -0.56 13.19
C MET A 17 5.23 -0.29 12.44
N ARG A 18 5.72 0.94 12.49
CA ARG A 18 6.97 1.34 11.84
C ARG A 18 8.17 0.57 12.39
N THR A 19 8.28 0.43 13.71
CA THR A 19 9.37 -0.30 14.37
C THR A 19 9.39 -1.77 13.91
N ARG A 20 8.23 -2.40 13.83
CA ARG A 20 8.11 -3.78 13.35
C ARG A 20 8.49 -3.91 11.88
N LEU A 21 8.00 -3.00 11.04
CA LEU A 21 8.30 -2.97 9.60
C LEU A 21 9.80 -2.78 9.33
N LEU A 22 10.47 -1.90 10.06
CA LEU A 22 11.91 -1.66 9.87
C LEU A 22 12.79 -2.86 10.22
N ALA A 23 12.30 -3.78 11.04
CA ALA A 23 13.00 -5.02 11.38
C ALA A 23 12.87 -6.12 10.31
N GLU A 24 11.98 -5.96 9.33
CA GLU A 24 11.77 -6.94 8.26
C GLU A 24 12.78 -6.78 7.12
N PRO A 25 13.07 -7.86 6.36
CA PRO A 25 13.82 -7.75 5.12
C PRO A 25 13.01 -7.04 4.04
N TRP A 26 13.66 -6.10 3.35
CA TRP A 26 13.06 -5.34 2.26
C TRP A 26 13.63 -5.78 0.92
N VAL A 27 12.78 -5.88 -0.10
CA VAL A 27 13.15 -6.27 -1.46
C VAL A 27 13.06 -5.09 -2.43
N ASP A 28 13.61 -5.26 -3.64
CA ASP A 28 13.51 -4.24 -4.69
C ASP A 28 12.03 -4.04 -5.06
N GLY A 29 11.57 -2.80 -5.02
CA GLY A 29 10.19 -2.43 -5.33
C GLY A 29 9.78 -2.67 -6.78
N LYS A 30 10.72 -2.91 -7.69
CA LYS A 30 10.44 -3.23 -9.10
C LYS A 30 9.67 -4.53 -9.27
N VAL A 31 9.71 -5.44 -8.29
CA VAL A 31 9.00 -6.74 -8.36
C VAL A 31 7.49 -6.60 -8.52
N THR A 32 6.90 -5.48 -8.10
CA THR A 32 5.46 -5.21 -8.23
C THR A 32 5.12 -4.16 -9.28
N ALA A 33 6.12 -3.54 -9.89
CA ALA A 33 5.92 -2.56 -10.95
C ALA A 33 5.64 -3.24 -12.31
N GLY A 34 4.74 -2.67 -13.10
CA GLY A 34 4.59 -3.05 -14.49
C GLY A 34 5.86 -2.68 -15.30
N GLN A 35 6.03 -3.28 -16.49
CA GLN A 35 7.25 -3.11 -17.30
C GLN A 35 7.66 -1.66 -17.54
N ARG A 36 6.70 -0.76 -17.76
CA ARG A 36 6.96 0.67 -17.97
C ARG A 36 7.34 1.38 -16.68
N SER A 37 6.61 1.11 -15.62
CA SER A 37 6.82 1.74 -14.30
C SER A 37 8.10 1.26 -13.61
N ALA A 38 8.58 0.07 -13.92
CA ALA A 38 9.79 -0.49 -13.32
C ALA A 38 11.05 0.34 -13.58
N ARG A 39 11.10 1.07 -14.70
CA ARG A 39 12.23 1.93 -15.05
C ARG A 39 12.39 3.13 -14.13
N ASP A 40 11.26 3.63 -13.59
CA ASP A 40 11.20 4.86 -12.81
C ASP A 40 11.01 4.59 -11.31
N LYS A 41 10.96 3.32 -10.91
CA LYS A 41 10.74 2.91 -9.53
C LYS A 41 12.05 2.55 -8.83
N PHE A 42 12.47 3.41 -7.93
CA PHE A 42 13.67 3.24 -7.09
C PHE A 42 13.25 3.29 -5.62
N ASN A 43 12.76 2.18 -5.10
CA ASN A 43 12.38 2.03 -3.70
C ASN A 43 12.56 0.60 -3.22
N ARG A 44 12.35 0.39 -1.92
CA ARG A 44 12.23 -0.91 -1.31
C ARG A 44 10.78 -1.23 -1.02
N GLN A 45 10.45 -2.50 -1.04
CA GLN A 45 9.11 -3.00 -0.76
C GLN A 45 9.19 -4.18 0.20
N LEU A 46 8.20 -4.31 1.07
CA LEU A 46 8.04 -5.53 1.86
C LEU A 46 7.57 -6.64 0.93
N ASP A 47 8.11 -7.84 1.11
CA ASP A 47 7.69 -9.00 0.33
C ASP A 47 6.17 -9.24 0.50
N GLU A 48 5.47 -9.52 -0.59
CA GLU A 48 4.01 -9.73 -0.56
C GLU A 48 3.60 -10.96 0.27
N ASP A 49 4.52 -11.90 0.48
CA ASP A 49 4.31 -13.10 1.32
C ASP A 49 4.73 -12.87 2.79
N SER A 50 5.19 -11.67 3.15
CA SER A 50 5.55 -11.35 4.53
C SER A 50 4.36 -11.55 5.48
N GLY A 51 4.53 -12.37 6.50
CA GLY A 51 3.51 -12.56 7.54
C GLY A 51 3.15 -11.26 8.25
N LEU A 52 4.13 -10.39 8.50
CA LEU A 52 3.89 -9.07 9.07
C LEU A 52 3.12 -8.18 8.11
N GLY A 53 3.45 -8.20 6.82
CA GLY A 53 2.73 -7.44 5.79
C GLY A 53 1.26 -7.85 5.71
N LEU A 54 0.95 -9.14 5.79
CA LEU A 54 -0.42 -9.65 5.82
C LEU A 54 -1.16 -9.21 7.09
N GLU A 55 -0.52 -9.30 8.25
CA GLU A 55 -1.11 -8.88 9.54
C GLU A 55 -1.42 -7.38 9.55
N LEU A 56 -0.44 -6.54 9.22
CA LEU A 56 -0.62 -5.09 9.21
C LEU A 56 -1.56 -4.64 8.09
N GLY A 57 -1.51 -5.29 6.94
CA GLY A 57 -2.47 -5.05 5.85
C GLY A 57 -3.90 -5.28 6.30
N GLN A 58 -4.18 -6.38 6.98
CA GLN A 58 -5.51 -6.66 7.53
C GLN A 58 -5.92 -5.64 8.60
N ARG A 59 -5.00 -5.22 9.46
CA ARG A 59 -5.24 -4.17 10.46
C ARG A 59 -5.60 -2.84 9.80
N ILE A 60 -4.92 -2.47 8.72
CA ILE A 60 -5.22 -1.26 7.94
C ILE A 60 -6.60 -1.36 7.31
N LEU A 61 -6.93 -2.47 6.65
CA LEU A 61 -8.22 -2.65 6.01
C LEU A 61 -9.38 -2.58 7.01
N THR A 62 -9.23 -3.18 8.18
CA THR A 62 -10.22 -3.10 9.26
C THR A 62 -10.40 -1.66 9.73
N ARG A 63 -9.31 -0.92 9.96
CA ARG A 63 -9.37 0.49 10.39
C ARG A 63 -10.02 1.38 9.33
N LEU A 64 -9.75 1.16 8.06
CA LEU A 64 -10.36 1.92 6.96
C LEU A 64 -11.84 1.60 6.81
N SER A 65 -12.27 0.36 6.99
CA SER A 65 -13.69 0.00 6.93
C SER A 65 -14.52 0.62 8.05
N ASP A 66 -13.90 0.93 9.18
CA ASP A 66 -14.53 1.63 10.30
C ASP A 66 -14.44 3.17 10.16
N ASN A 67 -13.72 3.68 9.17
CA ASN A 67 -13.56 5.11 8.94
C ASN A 67 -14.67 5.65 8.03
N ALA A 68 -15.59 6.42 8.60
CA ALA A 68 -16.76 6.92 7.89
C ALA A 68 -16.40 7.83 6.70
N LEU A 69 -15.37 8.67 6.84
CA LEU A 69 -14.92 9.55 5.74
C LEU A 69 -14.32 8.72 4.60
N PHE A 70 -13.46 7.73 4.91
CA PHE A 70 -12.92 6.85 3.89
C PHE A 70 -14.02 6.10 3.14
N MET A 71 -14.93 5.49 3.88
CA MET A 71 -16.02 4.71 3.29
C MET A 71 -16.96 5.55 2.43
N SER A 72 -17.31 6.75 2.87
CA SER A 72 -18.20 7.64 2.08
C SER A 72 -17.51 8.27 0.87
N ALA A 73 -16.23 8.57 0.96
CA ALA A 73 -15.47 9.17 -0.13
C ALA A 73 -15.07 8.17 -1.21
N ALA A 74 -14.60 6.98 -0.81
CA ALA A 74 -14.10 5.97 -1.74
C ALA A 74 -15.18 5.01 -2.24
N LEU A 75 -16.22 4.73 -1.45
CA LEU A 75 -17.25 3.72 -1.74
C LEU A 75 -16.66 2.42 -2.31
N PRO A 76 -15.68 1.81 -1.63
CA PRO A 76 -14.91 0.74 -2.21
C PRO A 76 -15.76 -0.52 -2.37
N LYS A 77 -15.83 -1.06 -3.58
CA LYS A 77 -16.35 -2.42 -3.81
C LYS A 77 -15.32 -3.47 -3.40
N ARG A 78 -14.06 -3.20 -3.68
CA ARG A 78 -12.90 -4.03 -3.32
C ARG A 78 -11.71 -3.13 -3.04
N ILE A 79 -10.85 -3.58 -2.14
CA ILE A 79 -9.59 -2.91 -1.85
C ILE A 79 -8.47 -3.90 -2.16
N TYR A 80 -7.52 -3.51 -3.00
CA TYR A 80 -6.31 -4.31 -3.22
C TYR A 80 -5.52 -4.38 -1.91
N PRO A 81 -4.95 -5.53 -1.56
CA PRO A 81 -4.17 -5.65 -0.33
C PRO A 81 -3.09 -4.56 -0.23
N PRO A 82 -2.95 -3.89 0.92
CA PRO A 82 -1.94 -2.85 1.09
C PRO A 82 -0.53 -3.35 0.80
N LEU A 83 0.23 -2.57 0.06
CA LEU A 83 1.65 -2.79 -0.20
C LEU A 83 2.47 -1.81 0.65
N PHE A 84 3.53 -2.29 1.27
CA PHE A 84 4.40 -1.48 2.10
C PHE A 84 5.64 -1.09 1.31
N ASN A 85 5.85 0.21 1.17
CA ASN A 85 6.97 0.78 0.43
C ASN A 85 7.88 1.57 1.38
N ARG A 86 9.18 1.54 1.13
CA ARG A 86 10.19 2.30 1.84
C ARG A 86 11.00 3.10 0.83
N TYR A 87 11.15 4.38 1.12
CA TYR A 87 11.99 5.31 0.37
C TYR A 87 13.07 5.86 1.29
N SER A 88 14.33 5.78 0.89
CA SER A 88 15.47 6.30 1.66
C SER A 88 16.59 6.73 0.72
N GLY A 89 17.43 7.69 1.15
CA GLY A 89 18.66 8.03 0.45
C GLY A 89 18.49 8.45 -1.01
N GLY A 90 17.48 9.24 -1.36
CA GLY A 90 17.24 9.69 -2.73
C GLY A 90 16.45 8.68 -3.58
N GLU A 91 15.98 7.59 -3.00
CA GLU A 91 15.07 6.68 -3.68
C GLU A 91 13.76 7.40 -4.02
N ALA A 92 13.18 7.07 -5.16
CA ALA A 92 11.96 7.70 -5.65
C ALA A 92 11.18 6.75 -6.55
N PHE A 93 9.92 7.08 -6.77
CA PHE A 93 9.12 6.54 -7.85
C PHE A 93 8.70 7.72 -8.73
N GLY A 94 9.26 7.79 -9.94
CA GLY A 94 8.97 8.86 -10.89
C GLY A 94 7.51 8.90 -11.34
N PHE A 95 7.17 9.89 -12.15
CA PHE A 95 5.82 9.97 -12.71
C PHE A 95 5.47 8.73 -13.49
N HIS A 96 4.35 8.13 -13.16
CA HIS A 96 3.86 6.89 -13.76
C HIS A 96 2.33 6.84 -13.76
N ILE A 97 1.78 5.92 -14.53
CA ILE A 97 0.35 5.60 -14.52
C ILE A 97 0.19 4.29 -13.75
N ASP A 98 -0.69 4.30 -12.76
CA ASP A 98 -1.03 3.09 -12.01
C ASP A 98 -1.68 2.05 -12.93
N ASN A 99 -1.42 0.78 -12.64
CA ASN A 99 -2.03 -0.30 -13.39
C ASN A 99 -3.56 -0.29 -13.22
N ALA A 100 -4.27 -0.18 -14.34
CA ALA A 100 -5.74 -0.14 -14.34
C ALA A 100 -6.39 -1.41 -13.80
N ILE A 101 -5.72 -2.55 -13.92
CA ILE A 101 -6.20 -3.85 -13.44
C ILE A 101 -5.05 -4.55 -12.73
N ARG A 102 -5.30 -5.01 -11.51
CA ARG A 102 -4.33 -5.76 -10.69
C ARG A 102 -4.86 -7.13 -10.35
N GLY A 103 -4.03 -8.15 -10.58
CA GLY A 103 -4.28 -9.49 -10.07
C GLY A 103 -3.90 -9.59 -8.59
N ILE A 104 -4.70 -10.28 -7.80
CA ILE A 104 -4.39 -10.58 -6.40
C ILE A 104 -3.70 -11.94 -6.37
N LYS A 105 -2.51 -12.00 -5.75
CA LYS A 105 -1.73 -13.23 -5.62
C LYS A 105 -2.54 -14.32 -4.91
N GLY A 106 -2.53 -15.52 -5.46
CA GLY A 106 -3.19 -16.69 -4.87
C GLY A 106 -4.68 -16.84 -5.19
N ILE A 107 -5.30 -15.89 -5.89
CA ILE A 107 -6.68 -15.99 -6.35
C ILE A 107 -6.81 -15.57 -7.81
N ARG A 108 -7.85 -16.09 -8.50
CA ARG A 108 -8.12 -15.73 -9.91
C ARG A 108 -8.72 -14.34 -10.10
N GLU A 109 -9.09 -13.69 -9.02
CA GLU A 109 -9.76 -12.41 -9.06
C GLU A 109 -8.80 -11.26 -9.41
N ARG A 110 -9.34 -10.28 -10.14
CA ARG A 110 -8.66 -9.04 -10.49
C ARG A 110 -9.43 -7.85 -9.91
N VAL A 111 -8.70 -6.82 -9.55
CA VAL A 111 -9.25 -5.55 -9.07
C VAL A 111 -9.04 -4.49 -10.14
N ARG A 112 -10.12 -3.81 -10.56
CA ARG A 112 -10.00 -2.58 -11.30
C ARG A 112 -9.67 -1.46 -10.33
N THR A 113 -8.60 -0.74 -10.59
CA THR A 113 -8.09 0.32 -9.71
C THR A 113 -8.62 1.68 -10.18
N ASP A 114 -9.74 2.08 -9.63
CA ASP A 114 -10.36 3.39 -9.93
C ASP A 114 -9.81 4.50 -9.03
N LEU A 115 -9.36 4.14 -7.82
CA LEU A 115 -8.81 5.06 -6.83
C LEU A 115 -7.49 4.50 -6.26
N SER A 116 -6.61 5.41 -5.88
CA SER A 116 -5.37 5.11 -5.18
C SER A 116 -5.35 5.81 -3.82
N ALA A 117 -4.81 5.15 -2.81
CA ALA A 117 -4.65 5.72 -1.48
C ALA A 117 -3.25 5.44 -0.95
N THR A 118 -2.68 6.41 -0.26
CA THR A 118 -1.40 6.28 0.43
C THR A 118 -1.59 6.58 1.91
N LEU A 119 -1.09 5.70 2.75
CA LEU A 119 -1.04 5.87 4.20
C LEU A 119 0.40 6.23 4.58
N PHE A 120 0.58 7.36 5.28
CA PHE A 120 1.87 7.86 5.77
C PHE A 120 1.99 7.65 7.28
#